data_067b129176855aee2c706927ecc6bc42
#
_entry.id   067b129176855aee2c706927ecc6bc42
#
_cell.length_a   1.000
_cell.length_b   1.000
_cell.length_c   1.000
_cell.angle_alpha   90.00
_cell.angle_beta   90.00
_cell.angle_gamma   90.00
#
_symmetry.space_group_name_H-M   'P 1'
#
loop_
_entity.id
_entity.type
_entity.pdbx_description
1 polymer ?
#
loop_
_entity_poly.entity_id
_entity_poly.type
_entity_poly.pdbx_seq_one_letter_code
_entity_poly.pdbx_strand_id
1 'polypeptide(L)'
;MLAPDFPRPRRLGVSYVAVALVTGSGGLIGSEAVRHFAGLGLDVVGIDNDMRQEFFGPEASTAWNVRRLADELGTAYTHQGIDLRDRDALAKIFAHYGRNIAVVIHTAAQPSHDWAVRDPFTDFDVNAVGTLNVLQNVREHCIDAPVIHCSTNKVYGDRPNSLPYTELATRWELAPDHPYYDGITEDMSIDQCLHSVFGASKVAADVMVQEYGRYFDMKTVVFRGGTLTGPAHSATELHGYLGYVMRCNMERRTYKIFGYQGKMVRDSIHSHDVLTAFEAFFRNPRSAAVYNLGGGRFSNSSHLEAFAIAEKISGHQMITEYVEQNRVGDHKWWIGSNAAFQADYPDWKQVYDVPMILREIYEANVDKWVPAQ
;
A
#
# COMPACT_ATOMS: atom_id res chain seq x y z
N MET A 1 15.46 -27.13 0.49
CA MET A 1 14.14 -27.15 -0.16
C MET A 1 14.33 -26.68 -1.59
N LEU A 2 13.94 -27.50 -2.59
CA LEU A 2 14.08 -27.15 -4.01
C LEU A 2 13.04 -26.09 -4.36
N ALA A 3 13.45 -25.04 -5.09
CA ALA A 3 12.56 -24.02 -5.61
C ALA A 3 11.46 -24.67 -6.46
N PRO A 4 10.18 -24.25 -6.33
CA PRO A 4 9.09 -24.78 -7.12
C PRO A 4 9.26 -24.43 -8.60
N ASP A 5 9.08 -25.43 -9.46
CA ASP A 5 9.12 -25.31 -10.91
C ASP A 5 7.96 -24.44 -11.39
N PHE A 6 8.27 -23.26 -11.96
CA PHE A 6 7.28 -22.45 -12.65
C PHE A 6 6.89 -23.11 -13.97
N PRO A 7 5.63 -23.11 -14.40
CA PRO A 7 5.25 -23.54 -15.74
C PRO A 7 5.85 -22.60 -16.78
N ARG A 8 6.98 -23.01 -17.37
CA ARG A 8 7.65 -22.26 -18.43
C ARG A 8 6.84 -22.39 -19.73
N PRO A 9 6.57 -21.30 -20.44
CA PRO A 9 6.08 -21.42 -21.81
C PRO A 9 7.18 -22.08 -22.67
N ARG A 10 6.97 -23.32 -23.10
CA ARG A 10 7.87 -24.04 -23.98
C ARG A 10 7.83 -23.41 -25.37
N ARG A 11 8.82 -22.57 -25.71
CA ARG A 11 9.24 -22.35 -27.09
C ARG A 11 10.76 -22.51 -27.19
N LEU A 12 11.17 -23.25 -28.20
CA LEU A 12 12.54 -23.64 -28.51
C LEU A 12 13.43 -22.40 -28.74
N GLY A 13 14.50 -22.26 -27.97
CA GLY A 13 15.73 -21.59 -28.38
C GLY A 13 16.00 -20.16 -27.90
N VAL A 14 15.11 -19.50 -27.14
CA VAL A 14 15.40 -18.20 -26.47
C VAL A 14 14.94 -18.29 -25.04
N SER A 15 15.85 -18.08 -24.09
CA SER A 15 15.53 -17.96 -22.68
C SER A 15 14.82 -16.61 -22.47
N TYR A 16 13.49 -16.59 -22.54
CA TYR A 16 12.72 -15.40 -22.15
C TYR A 16 12.71 -15.33 -20.64
N VAL A 17 13.30 -14.29 -20.08
CA VAL A 17 13.19 -13.99 -18.65
C VAL A 17 11.79 -13.43 -18.41
N ALA A 18 11.08 -14.00 -17.43
CA ALA A 18 9.76 -13.50 -17.04
C ALA A 18 9.91 -12.13 -16.37
N VAL A 19 9.01 -11.21 -16.68
CA VAL A 19 9.06 -9.81 -16.25
C VAL A 19 7.97 -9.52 -15.23
N ALA A 20 8.31 -8.90 -14.10
CA ALA A 20 7.37 -8.23 -13.23
C ALA A 20 7.33 -6.73 -13.58
N LEU A 21 6.16 -6.21 -13.91
CA LEU A 21 5.99 -4.79 -14.18
C LEU A 21 5.39 -4.13 -12.91
N VAL A 22 6.12 -3.17 -12.32
CA VAL A 22 5.75 -2.52 -11.06
C VAL A 22 5.56 -1.03 -11.28
N THR A 23 4.34 -0.52 -11.14
CA THR A 23 4.07 0.93 -11.16
C THR A 23 4.15 1.51 -9.75
N GLY A 24 4.64 2.74 -9.62
CA GLY A 24 4.95 3.34 -8.32
C GLY A 24 6.18 2.69 -7.67
N SER A 25 7.13 2.25 -8.49
CA SER A 25 8.27 1.42 -8.10
C SER A 25 9.25 2.10 -7.13
N GLY A 26 9.23 3.42 -7.02
CA GLY A 26 10.02 4.18 -6.03
C GLY A 26 9.34 4.32 -4.67
N GLY A 27 8.01 4.11 -4.58
CA GLY A 27 7.24 4.20 -3.35
C GLY A 27 7.50 3.03 -2.38
N LEU A 28 6.90 3.09 -1.18
CA LEU A 28 7.07 2.04 -0.15
C LEU A 28 6.79 0.63 -0.69
N ILE A 29 5.56 0.38 -1.09
CA ILE A 29 5.14 -0.98 -1.52
C ILE A 29 5.76 -1.33 -2.88
N GLY A 30 5.85 -0.36 -3.80
CA GLY A 30 6.44 -0.59 -5.11
C GLY A 30 7.92 -0.98 -5.03
N SER A 31 8.72 -0.31 -4.19
CA SER A 31 10.14 -0.64 -4.06
C SER A 31 10.39 -1.99 -3.38
N GLU A 32 9.57 -2.33 -2.39
CA GLU A 32 9.62 -3.66 -1.80
C GLU A 32 9.13 -4.74 -2.78
N ALA A 33 8.12 -4.43 -3.64
CA ALA A 33 7.71 -5.33 -4.71
C ALA A 33 8.84 -5.57 -5.73
N VAL A 34 9.56 -4.52 -6.09
CA VAL A 34 10.74 -4.65 -6.98
C VAL A 34 11.75 -5.64 -6.39
N ARG A 35 12.13 -5.49 -5.11
CA ARG A 35 13.07 -6.41 -4.44
C ARG A 35 12.53 -7.82 -4.34
N HIS A 36 11.28 -7.95 -3.91
CA HIS A 36 10.65 -9.24 -3.68
C HIS A 36 10.58 -10.06 -4.96
N PHE A 37 10.06 -9.48 -6.05
CA PHE A 37 9.89 -10.19 -7.31
C PHE A 37 11.22 -10.41 -8.05
N ALA A 38 12.20 -9.52 -7.91
CA ALA A 38 13.57 -9.79 -8.35
C ALA A 38 14.18 -10.98 -7.59
N GLY A 39 13.95 -11.06 -6.27
CA GLY A 39 14.35 -12.20 -5.43
C GLY A 39 13.69 -13.53 -5.84
N LEU A 40 12.54 -13.50 -6.49
CA LEU A 40 11.89 -14.68 -7.08
C LEU A 40 12.48 -15.07 -8.46
N GLY A 41 13.44 -14.30 -8.97
CA GLY A 41 14.13 -14.55 -10.24
C GLY A 41 13.45 -13.95 -11.46
N LEU A 42 12.58 -12.95 -11.31
CA LEU A 42 12.01 -12.18 -12.41
C LEU A 42 12.91 -10.96 -12.70
N ASP A 43 12.98 -10.55 -13.96
CA ASP A 43 13.42 -9.20 -14.29
C ASP A 43 12.31 -8.22 -13.92
N VAL A 44 12.66 -7.05 -13.36
CA VAL A 44 11.66 -6.09 -12.91
C VAL A 44 11.74 -4.79 -13.71
N VAL A 45 10.62 -4.40 -14.28
CA VAL A 45 10.43 -3.10 -14.93
C VAL A 45 9.63 -2.20 -13.99
N GLY A 46 10.31 -1.22 -13.41
CA GLY A 46 9.69 -0.24 -12.52
C GLY A 46 9.30 1.03 -13.24
N ILE A 47 8.06 1.48 -13.05
CA ILE A 47 7.53 2.74 -13.57
C ILE A 47 7.28 3.68 -12.40
N ASP A 48 7.95 4.85 -12.38
CA ASP A 48 7.77 5.89 -11.38
C ASP A 48 8.29 7.23 -11.90
N ASN A 49 7.53 8.31 -11.74
CA ASN A 49 7.91 9.65 -12.20
C ASN A 49 8.27 10.60 -11.05
N ASP A 50 8.41 10.08 -9.81
CA ASP A 50 8.71 10.86 -8.60
C ASP A 50 7.67 11.95 -8.27
N MET A 51 6.43 11.81 -8.75
CA MET A 51 5.36 12.80 -8.54
C MET A 51 4.98 12.95 -7.05
N ARG A 52 5.40 12.02 -6.19
CA ARG A 52 5.18 12.09 -4.75
C ARG A 52 5.76 13.37 -4.12
N GLN A 53 6.88 13.89 -4.62
CA GLN A 53 7.45 15.16 -4.14
C GLN A 53 6.55 16.37 -4.42
N GLU A 54 5.72 16.33 -5.47
CA GLU A 54 4.76 17.39 -5.77
C GLU A 54 3.63 17.41 -4.74
N PHE A 55 3.23 16.25 -4.23
CA PHE A 55 2.12 16.10 -3.30
C PHE A 55 2.50 16.43 -1.85
N PHE A 56 3.73 16.10 -1.43
CA PHE A 56 4.16 16.16 -0.03
C PHE A 56 5.46 16.95 0.18
N GLY A 57 6.01 17.57 -0.87
CA GLY A 57 7.27 18.31 -0.82
C GLY A 57 8.52 17.45 -1.08
N PRO A 58 9.69 18.09 -1.21
CA PRO A 58 10.94 17.44 -1.62
C PRO A 58 11.39 16.27 -0.73
N GLU A 59 11.08 16.32 0.58
CA GLU A 59 11.40 15.22 1.52
C GLU A 59 10.66 13.91 1.21
N ALA A 60 9.59 13.98 0.41
CA ALA A 60 8.80 12.83 0.00
C ALA A 60 9.26 12.22 -1.33
N SER A 61 10.29 12.78 -1.98
CA SER A 61 10.84 12.24 -3.24
C SER A 61 11.17 10.75 -3.13
N THR A 62 10.85 10.00 -4.17
CA THR A 62 11.13 8.57 -4.31
C THR A 62 12.41 8.29 -5.09
N ALA A 63 13.04 9.32 -5.66
CA ALA A 63 14.23 9.19 -6.51
C ALA A 63 15.42 8.52 -5.81
N TRP A 64 15.57 8.71 -4.50
CA TRP A 64 16.64 8.05 -3.73
C TRP A 64 16.46 6.53 -3.72
N ASN A 65 15.21 6.08 -3.65
CA ASN A 65 14.86 4.66 -3.58
C ASN A 65 15.03 4.00 -4.95
N VAL A 66 14.67 4.70 -6.04
CA VAL A 66 14.93 4.25 -7.42
C VAL A 66 16.43 4.03 -7.65
N ARG A 67 17.28 4.99 -7.21
CA ARG A 67 18.74 4.83 -7.31
C ARG A 67 19.23 3.62 -6.50
N ARG A 68 18.75 3.47 -5.25
CA ARG A 68 19.10 2.33 -4.41
C ARG A 68 18.73 0.99 -5.06
N LEU A 69 17.55 0.90 -5.67
CA LEU A 69 17.13 -0.31 -6.38
C LEU A 69 18.04 -0.61 -7.58
N ALA A 70 18.42 0.40 -8.35
CA ALA A 70 19.33 0.23 -9.48
C ALA A 70 20.71 -0.26 -9.03
N ASP A 71 21.23 0.29 -7.94
CA ASP A 71 22.53 -0.12 -7.36
C ASP A 71 22.48 -1.55 -6.78
N GLU A 72 21.38 -1.92 -6.11
CA GLU A 72 21.21 -3.25 -5.47
C GLU A 72 20.97 -4.37 -6.49
N LEU A 73 20.19 -4.14 -7.54
CA LEU A 73 19.69 -5.17 -8.44
C LEU A 73 20.37 -5.18 -9.82
N GLY A 74 21.12 -4.12 -10.15
CA GLY A 74 21.85 -4.03 -11.42
C GLY A 74 20.95 -4.30 -12.63
N THR A 75 21.33 -5.27 -13.44
CA THR A 75 20.61 -5.60 -14.68
C THR A 75 19.23 -6.26 -14.48
N ALA A 76 18.92 -6.73 -13.28
CA ALA A 76 17.61 -7.30 -12.97
C ALA A 76 16.52 -6.22 -12.76
N TYR A 77 16.87 -4.95 -12.69
CA TYR A 77 15.93 -3.84 -12.56
C TYR A 77 16.13 -2.79 -13.65
N THR A 78 15.04 -2.45 -14.33
CA THR A 78 15.01 -1.38 -15.33
C THR A 78 13.99 -0.33 -14.89
N HIS A 79 14.43 0.91 -14.72
CA HIS A 79 13.55 2.03 -14.36
C HIS A 79 13.04 2.77 -15.60
N GLN A 80 11.74 3.12 -15.58
CA GLN A 80 11.06 3.92 -16.59
C GLN A 80 10.42 5.15 -15.90
N GLY A 81 10.98 6.34 -16.14
CA GLY A 81 10.51 7.61 -15.59
C GLY A 81 9.34 8.17 -16.38
N ILE A 82 8.21 7.46 -16.46
CA ILE A 82 7.02 7.89 -17.20
C ILE A 82 5.82 8.09 -16.28
N ASP A 83 4.88 8.92 -16.75
CA ASP A 83 3.59 9.14 -16.12
C ASP A 83 2.56 8.13 -16.65
N LEU A 84 1.75 7.54 -15.76
CA LEU A 84 0.68 6.61 -16.16
C LEU A 84 -0.42 7.27 -17.00
N ARG A 85 -0.52 8.61 -16.98
CA ARG A 85 -1.43 9.38 -17.83
C ARG A 85 -0.95 9.47 -19.27
N ASP A 86 0.35 9.26 -19.52
CA ASP A 86 0.92 9.15 -20.88
C ASP A 86 0.65 7.77 -21.47
N ARG A 87 -0.50 7.66 -22.17
CA ARG A 87 -0.97 6.42 -22.77
C ARG A 87 0.02 5.83 -23.77
N ASP A 88 0.65 6.70 -24.58
CA ASP A 88 1.54 6.26 -25.65
C ASP A 88 2.86 5.73 -25.09
N ALA A 89 3.43 6.41 -24.08
CA ALA A 89 4.63 5.93 -23.42
C ALA A 89 4.37 4.60 -22.69
N LEU A 90 3.24 4.49 -22.00
CA LEU A 90 2.85 3.26 -21.30
C LEU A 90 2.64 2.10 -22.29
N ALA A 91 1.92 2.33 -23.40
CA ALA A 91 1.66 1.33 -24.42
C ALA A 91 2.96 0.81 -25.07
N LYS A 92 3.96 1.67 -25.29
CA LYS A 92 5.28 1.23 -25.80
C LYS A 92 5.97 0.25 -24.86
N ILE A 93 5.89 0.49 -23.53
CA ILE A 93 6.48 -0.44 -22.53
C ILE A 93 5.77 -1.79 -22.59
N PHE A 94 4.44 -1.80 -22.53
CA PHE A 94 3.67 -3.04 -22.57
C PHE A 94 3.85 -3.79 -23.89
N ALA A 95 3.89 -3.10 -25.02
CA ALA A 95 4.15 -3.71 -26.32
C ALA A 95 5.57 -4.31 -26.43
N HIS A 96 6.57 -3.65 -25.81
CA HIS A 96 7.96 -4.12 -25.83
C HIS A 96 8.12 -5.46 -25.08
N TYR A 97 7.56 -5.55 -23.87
CA TYR A 97 7.66 -6.76 -23.06
C TYR A 97 6.59 -7.80 -23.40
N GLY A 98 5.40 -7.37 -23.81
CA GLY A 98 4.33 -8.22 -24.28
C GLY A 98 4.05 -9.39 -23.35
N ARG A 99 3.97 -10.59 -23.90
CA ARG A 99 3.69 -11.83 -23.15
C ARG A 99 4.81 -12.29 -22.22
N ASN A 100 5.96 -11.61 -22.19
CA ASN A 100 6.98 -11.86 -21.18
C ASN A 100 6.62 -11.26 -19.82
N ILE A 101 5.65 -10.32 -19.76
CA ILE A 101 5.11 -9.83 -18.51
C ILE A 101 4.36 -10.97 -17.82
N ALA A 102 4.90 -11.43 -16.70
CA ALA A 102 4.34 -12.51 -15.89
C ALA A 102 3.39 -12.00 -14.80
N VAL A 103 3.55 -10.75 -14.37
CA VAL A 103 2.71 -10.10 -13.35
C VAL A 103 2.78 -8.58 -13.49
N VAL A 104 1.67 -7.90 -13.23
CA VAL A 104 1.60 -6.45 -13.10
C VAL A 104 1.21 -6.08 -11.67
N ILE A 105 2.08 -5.33 -10.99
CA ILE A 105 1.88 -4.85 -9.62
C ILE A 105 1.65 -3.36 -9.70
N HIS A 106 0.41 -2.94 -9.48
CA HIS A 106 -0.04 -1.57 -9.65
C HIS A 106 -0.18 -0.88 -8.27
N THR A 107 0.89 -0.14 -7.88
CA THR A 107 0.94 0.63 -6.63
C THR A 107 1.04 2.13 -6.83
N ALA A 108 1.19 2.61 -8.07
CA ALA A 108 1.21 4.03 -8.37
C ALA A 108 -0.14 4.67 -8.04
N ALA A 109 -0.12 5.78 -7.32
CA ALA A 109 -1.29 6.56 -6.96
C ALA A 109 -0.91 7.99 -6.57
N GLN A 110 -1.87 8.90 -6.65
CA GLN A 110 -1.89 10.14 -5.89
C GLN A 110 -2.49 9.84 -4.51
N PRO A 111 -1.73 9.86 -3.39
CA PRO A 111 -2.22 9.38 -2.10
C PRO A 111 -2.63 10.49 -1.12
N SER A 112 -2.62 11.77 -1.53
CA SER A 112 -2.88 12.92 -0.68
C SER A 112 -4.34 13.37 -0.73
N HIS A 113 -5.05 13.35 0.41
CA HIS A 113 -6.39 13.92 0.52
C HIS A 113 -6.40 15.43 0.25
N ASP A 114 -5.39 16.16 0.77
CA ASP A 114 -5.32 17.62 0.63
C ASP A 114 -5.05 18.03 -0.82
N TRP A 115 -4.20 17.27 -1.52
CA TRP A 115 -3.96 17.51 -2.94
C TRP A 115 -5.20 17.24 -3.79
N ALA A 116 -5.92 16.16 -3.51
CA ALA A 116 -7.15 15.82 -4.22
C ALA A 116 -8.20 16.95 -4.17
N VAL A 117 -8.27 17.68 -3.04
CA VAL A 117 -9.16 18.86 -2.93
C VAL A 117 -8.63 20.05 -3.74
N ARG A 118 -7.30 20.23 -3.81
CA ARG A 118 -6.68 21.33 -4.56
C ARG A 118 -6.75 21.13 -6.06
N ASP A 119 -6.53 19.90 -6.52
CA ASP A 119 -6.51 19.51 -7.93
C ASP A 119 -7.21 18.16 -8.12
N PRO A 120 -8.57 18.16 -8.17
CA PRO A 120 -9.36 16.95 -8.37
C PRO A 120 -9.09 16.26 -9.70
N PHE A 121 -8.70 17.01 -10.74
CA PHE A 121 -8.39 16.43 -12.05
C PHE A 121 -7.13 15.59 -11.99
N THR A 122 -6.04 16.11 -11.45
CA THR A 122 -4.81 15.33 -11.25
C THR A 122 -5.06 14.10 -10.38
N ASP A 123 -5.84 14.22 -9.29
CA ASP A 123 -6.19 13.09 -8.45
C ASP A 123 -6.92 11.99 -9.23
N PHE A 124 -7.96 12.34 -9.96
CA PHE A 124 -8.76 11.41 -10.73
C PHE A 124 -7.98 10.82 -11.92
N ASP A 125 -7.22 11.64 -12.62
CA ASP A 125 -6.43 11.21 -13.78
C ASP A 125 -5.32 10.21 -13.35
N VAL A 126 -4.63 10.44 -12.25
CA VAL A 126 -3.61 9.53 -11.76
C VAL A 126 -4.25 8.24 -11.22
N ASN A 127 -5.25 8.35 -10.35
CA ASN A 127 -5.81 7.20 -9.65
C ASN A 127 -6.75 6.36 -10.52
N ALA A 128 -7.71 6.98 -11.22
CA ALA A 128 -8.71 6.26 -12.00
C ALA A 128 -8.29 6.05 -13.45
N VAL A 129 -7.91 7.13 -14.16
CA VAL A 129 -7.53 7.03 -15.58
C VAL A 129 -6.20 6.30 -15.73
N GLY A 130 -5.21 6.56 -14.85
CA GLY A 130 -3.94 5.82 -14.81
C GLY A 130 -4.15 4.31 -14.62
N THR A 131 -5.03 3.91 -13.69
CA THR A 131 -5.42 2.51 -13.50
C THR A 131 -6.06 1.91 -14.74
N LEU A 132 -6.98 2.66 -15.39
CA LEU A 132 -7.61 2.22 -16.64
C LEU A 132 -6.58 2.02 -17.75
N ASN A 133 -5.59 2.92 -17.86
CA ASN A 133 -4.51 2.80 -18.83
C ASN A 133 -3.68 1.53 -18.60
N VAL A 134 -3.35 1.19 -17.35
CA VAL A 134 -2.65 -0.04 -17.01
C VAL A 134 -3.48 -1.27 -17.40
N LEU A 135 -4.75 -1.33 -16.97
CA LEU A 135 -5.65 -2.45 -17.25
C LEU A 135 -5.84 -2.71 -18.76
N GLN A 136 -6.01 -1.63 -19.53
CA GLN A 136 -6.19 -1.75 -20.98
C GLN A 136 -4.92 -2.28 -21.66
N ASN A 137 -3.74 -1.84 -21.23
CA ASN A 137 -2.48 -2.35 -21.75
C ASN A 137 -2.25 -3.83 -21.38
N VAL A 138 -2.61 -4.26 -20.17
CA VAL A 138 -2.56 -5.69 -19.80
C VAL A 138 -3.46 -6.51 -20.71
N ARG A 139 -4.71 -6.04 -20.90
CA ARG A 139 -5.67 -6.73 -21.79
C ARG A 139 -5.15 -6.87 -23.21
N GLU A 140 -4.47 -5.86 -23.76
CA GLU A 140 -4.01 -5.83 -25.15
C GLU A 140 -2.71 -6.62 -25.36
N HIS A 141 -1.80 -6.60 -24.39
CA HIS A 141 -0.44 -7.09 -24.58
C HIS A 141 -0.09 -8.34 -23.77
N CYS A 142 -0.70 -8.55 -22.60
CA CYS A 142 -0.35 -9.63 -21.67
C CYS A 142 -1.56 -10.11 -20.82
N ILE A 143 -2.67 -10.41 -21.46
CA ILE A 143 -3.96 -10.72 -20.80
C ILE A 143 -3.87 -11.85 -19.76
N ASP A 144 -2.91 -12.78 -19.91
CA ASP A 144 -2.68 -13.89 -19.00
C ASP A 144 -1.93 -13.47 -17.72
N ALA A 145 -1.33 -12.27 -17.70
CA ALA A 145 -0.60 -11.77 -16.53
C ALA A 145 -1.58 -11.32 -15.45
N PRO A 146 -1.47 -11.81 -14.21
CA PRO A 146 -2.28 -11.31 -13.11
C PRO A 146 -1.96 -9.85 -12.81
N VAL A 147 -3.02 -9.08 -12.49
CA VAL A 147 -2.94 -7.68 -12.07
C VAL A 147 -3.21 -7.61 -10.57
N ILE A 148 -2.24 -7.13 -9.83
CA ILE A 148 -2.33 -6.89 -8.40
C ILE A 148 -2.47 -5.38 -8.17
N HIS A 149 -3.65 -4.93 -7.76
CA HIS A 149 -3.93 -3.52 -7.48
C HIS A 149 -3.91 -3.20 -5.99
N CYS A 150 -3.02 -2.28 -5.61
CA CYS A 150 -2.96 -1.74 -4.26
C CYS A 150 -4.01 -0.63 -4.09
N SER A 151 -5.20 -1.02 -3.60
CA SER A 151 -6.30 -0.15 -3.25
C SER A 151 -6.17 0.34 -1.78
N THR A 152 -7.23 0.81 -1.20
CA THR A 152 -7.24 1.43 0.13
C THR A 152 -8.55 1.19 0.87
N ASN A 153 -8.50 1.21 2.20
CA ASN A 153 -9.70 1.24 3.04
C ASN A 153 -10.56 2.49 2.87
N LYS A 154 -10.05 3.54 2.20
CA LYS A 154 -10.82 4.77 1.94
C LYS A 154 -11.96 4.56 0.93
N VAL A 155 -11.99 3.43 0.24
CA VAL A 155 -13.14 3.04 -0.59
C VAL A 155 -14.42 2.82 0.24
N TYR A 156 -14.32 2.56 1.53
CA TYR A 156 -15.47 2.48 2.45
C TYR A 156 -15.95 3.85 2.96
N GLY A 157 -15.29 4.93 2.54
CA GLY A 157 -15.62 6.29 2.96
C GLY A 157 -15.59 6.48 4.47
N ASP A 158 -16.52 7.26 4.99
CA ASP A 158 -16.69 7.50 6.44
C ASP A 158 -17.64 6.50 7.12
N ARG A 159 -18.12 5.49 6.40
CA ARG A 159 -19.02 4.47 6.97
C ARG A 159 -18.48 3.79 8.23
N PRO A 160 -17.17 3.48 8.35
CA PRO A 160 -16.63 2.97 9.61
C PRO A 160 -16.90 3.89 10.80
N ASN A 161 -16.95 5.21 10.60
CA ASN A 161 -17.17 6.17 11.70
C ASN A 161 -18.59 6.14 12.29
N SER A 162 -19.54 5.51 11.61
CA SER A 162 -20.92 5.35 12.10
C SER A 162 -21.14 4.16 13.02
N LEU A 163 -20.11 3.32 13.21
CA LEU A 163 -20.19 2.14 14.08
C LEU A 163 -20.27 2.54 15.58
N PRO A 164 -20.90 1.69 16.42
CA PRO A 164 -21.17 2.00 17.83
C PRO A 164 -19.92 1.75 18.70
N TYR A 165 -18.97 2.66 18.66
CA TYR A 165 -17.73 2.56 19.46
C TYR A 165 -17.92 2.93 20.91
N THR A 166 -17.22 2.20 21.79
CA THR A 166 -16.99 2.55 23.18
C THR A 166 -15.63 3.24 23.32
N GLU A 167 -15.60 4.34 24.05
CA GLU A 167 -14.35 5.01 24.39
C GLU A 167 -13.69 4.32 25.59
N LEU A 168 -12.50 3.76 25.37
CA LEU A 168 -11.66 3.18 26.41
C LEU A 168 -10.57 4.18 26.85
N ALA A 169 -9.72 3.78 27.78
CA ALA A 169 -8.65 4.65 28.30
C ALA A 169 -7.69 5.12 27.20
N THR A 170 -7.28 4.21 26.29
CA THR A 170 -6.26 4.46 25.25
C THR A 170 -6.79 4.39 23.83
N ARG A 171 -8.00 3.89 23.59
CA ARG A 171 -8.54 3.66 22.25
C ARG A 171 -10.06 3.73 22.18
N TRP A 172 -10.57 3.90 20.98
CA TRP A 172 -11.93 3.54 20.62
C TRP A 172 -12.00 2.06 20.27
N GLU A 173 -13.08 1.36 20.67
CA GLU A 173 -13.23 -0.06 20.40
C GLU A 173 -14.70 -0.44 20.18
N LEU A 174 -14.92 -1.51 19.37
CA LEU A 174 -16.23 -2.14 19.24
C LEU A 174 -16.50 -3.10 20.41
N ALA A 175 -17.78 -3.32 20.70
CA ALA A 175 -18.15 -4.36 21.64
C ALA A 175 -17.77 -5.75 21.10
N PRO A 176 -17.34 -6.71 21.95
CA PRO A 176 -16.87 -8.02 21.49
C PRO A 176 -17.88 -8.84 20.70
N ASP A 177 -19.18 -8.58 20.89
CA ASP A 177 -20.28 -9.23 20.18
C ASP A 177 -20.68 -8.51 18.87
N HIS A 178 -20.03 -7.39 18.54
CA HIS A 178 -20.31 -6.67 17.30
C HIS A 178 -19.78 -7.45 16.08
N PRO A 179 -20.53 -7.57 14.95
CA PRO A 179 -20.11 -8.34 13.77
C PRO A 179 -18.74 -7.97 13.20
N TYR A 180 -18.33 -6.70 13.32
CA TYR A 180 -17.03 -6.21 12.88
C TYR A 180 -15.97 -6.15 14.00
N TYR A 181 -16.20 -6.78 15.15
CA TYR A 181 -15.22 -6.77 16.24
C TYR A 181 -13.87 -7.35 15.78
N ASP A 182 -13.88 -8.47 15.04
CA ASP A 182 -12.67 -9.11 14.51
C ASP A 182 -12.11 -8.42 13.27
N GLY A 183 -12.74 -7.36 12.81
CA GLY A 183 -12.35 -6.53 11.68
C GLY A 183 -13.49 -6.32 10.69
N ILE A 184 -13.43 -5.20 10.00
CA ILE A 184 -14.36 -4.84 8.93
C ILE A 184 -14.09 -5.77 7.74
N THR A 185 -15.14 -6.43 7.25
CA THR A 185 -15.10 -7.34 6.11
C THR A 185 -15.45 -6.61 4.80
N GLU A 186 -15.22 -7.26 3.66
CA GLU A 186 -15.43 -6.70 2.32
C GLU A 186 -16.92 -6.47 2.00
N ASP A 187 -17.84 -6.98 2.80
CA ASP A 187 -19.28 -6.77 2.69
C ASP A 187 -19.77 -5.40 3.18
N MET A 188 -18.91 -4.64 3.89
CA MET A 188 -19.22 -3.26 4.22
C MET A 188 -19.45 -2.46 2.95
N SER A 189 -20.67 -1.85 2.83
CA SER A 189 -21.05 -1.09 1.65
C SER A 189 -20.10 0.08 1.40
N ILE A 190 -19.80 0.31 0.13
CA ILE A 190 -19.08 1.49 -0.35
C ILE A 190 -20.02 2.62 -0.80
N ASP A 191 -21.35 2.42 -0.70
CA ASP A 191 -22.36 3.39 -1.15
C ASP A 191 -22.82 4.30 -0.02
N GLN A 192 -23.37 5.46 -0.40
CA GLN A 192 -24.05 6.41 0.49
C GLN A 192 -23.22 6.82 1.72
N CYS A 193 -21.95 7.14 1.50
CA CYS A 193 -21.02 7.62 2.52
C CYS A 193 -20.07 8.68 1.94
N LEU A 194 -19.42 9.45 2.79
CA LEU A 194 -18.49 10.50 2.39
C LEU A 194 -17.11 9.89 2.10
N HIS A 195 -16.75 9.76 0.82
CA HIS A 195 -15.46 9.19 0.41
C HIS A 195 -14.29 10.18 0.43
N SER A 196 -14.53 11.48 0.44
CA SER A 196 -13.63 12.52 -0.05
C SER A 196 -13.35 12.40 -1.57
N VAL A 197 -12.75 13.42 -2.17
CA VAL A 197 -12.38 13.39 -3.60
C VAL A 197 -11.39 12.26 -3.88
N PHE A 198 -10.35 12.15 -3.04
CA PHE A 198 -9.38 11.05 -3.09
C PHE A 198 -10.02 9.66 -3.00
N GLY A 199 -10.90 9.46 -2.03
CA GLY A 199 -11.60 8.18 -1.88
C GLY A 199 -12.46 7.84 -3.09
N ALA A 200 -13.12 8.83 -3.72
CA ALA A 200 -13.93 8.63 -4.91
C ALA A 200 -13.10 8.18 -6.12
N SER A 201 -11.94 8.78 -6.36
CA SER A 201 -11.03 8.34 -7.44
C SER A 201 -10.50 6.93 -7.20
N LYS A 202 -10.22 6.57 -5.93
CA LYS A 202 -9.80 5.20 -5.57
C LYS A 202 -10.95 4.18 -5.69
N VAL A 203 -12.20 4.56 -5.41
CA VAL A 203 -13.39 3.70 -5.68
C VAL A 203 -13.51 3.44 -7.17
N ALA A 204 -13.37 4.47 -8.01
CA ALA A 204 -13.43 4.30 -9.46
C ALA A 204 -12.37 3.30 -9.97
N ALA A 205 -11.12 3.41 -9.49
CA ALA A 205 -10.05 2.46 -9.79
C ALA A 205 -10.36 1.04 -9.28
N ASP A 206 -10.78 0.90 -8.03
CA ASP A 206 -11.12 -0.36 -7.37
C ASP A 206 -12.18 -1.14 -8.16
N VAL A 207 -13.31 -0.48 -8.49
CA VAL A 207 -14.40 -1.09 -9.26
C VAL A 207 -13.95 -1.43 -10.67
N MET A 208 -13.13 -0.58 -11.32
CA MET A 208 -12.63 -0.83 -12.68
C MET A 208 -11.75 -2.09 -12.72
N VAL A 209 -10.88 -2.30 -11.73
CA VAL A 209 -10.07 -3.53 -11.64
C VAL A 209 -10.94 -4.78 -11.51
N GLN A 210 -12.00 -4.72 -10.70
CA GLN A 210 -12.96 -5.81 -10.57
C GLN A 210 -13.68 -6.09 -11.89
N GLU A 211 -14.14 -5.04 -12.60
CA GLU A 211 -14.87 -5.21 -13.86
C GLU A 211 -13.99 -5.76 -14.99
N TYR A 212 -12.70 -5.39 -15.05
CA TYR A 212 -11.79 -6.03 -16.00
C TYR A 212 -11.62 -7.53 -15.72
N GLY A 213 -11.61 -7.93 -14.46
CA GLY A 213 -11.64 -9.34 -14.08
C GLY A 213 -12.92 -10.04 -14.51
N ARG A 214 -14.10 -9.45 -14.24
CA ARG A 214 -15.41 -10.04 -14.55
C ARG A 214 -15.72 -10.06 -16.04
N TYR A 215 -15.45 -8.95 -16.73
CA TYR A 215 -15.88 -8.74 -18.11
C TYR A 215 -14.93 -9.35 -19.13
N PHE A 216 -13.62 -9.38 -18.82
CA PHE A 216 -12.61 -9.88 -19.76
C PHE A 216 -11.88 -11.14 -19.27
N ASP A 217 -12.38 -11.76 -18.19
CA ASP A 217 -11.79 -12.95 -17.54
C ASP A 217 -10.30 -12.81 -17.19
N MET A 218 -9.87 -11.57 -16.94
CA MET A 218 -8.51 -11.29 -16.50
C MET A 218 -8.31 -11.73 -15.03
N LYS A 219 -7.10 -12.12 -14.70
CA LYS A 219 -6.73 -12.44 -13.32
C LYS A 219 -6.42 -11.13 -12.58
N THR A 220 -7.38 -10.61 -11.84
CA THR A 220 -7.25 -9.32 -11.14
C THR A 220 -7.55 -9.47 -9.66
N VAL A 221 -6.81 -8.74 -8.84
CA VAL A 221 -7.10 -8.58 -7.42
C VAL A 221 -7.04 -7.12 -6.99
N VAL A 222 -7.95 -6.77 -6.13
CA VAL A 222 -7.96 -5.51 -5.39
C VAL A 222 -7.60 -5.82 -3.93
N PHE A 223 -6.46 -5.30 -3.46
CA PHE A 223 -6.11 -5.31 -2.05
C PHE A 223 -6.46 -3.96 -1.43
N ARG A 224 -7.52 -3.91 -0.63
CA ARG A 224 -7.95 -2.72 0.11
C ARG A 224 -7.10 -2.57 1.36
N GLY A 225 -5.98 -1.86 1.21
CA GLY A 225 -4.99 -1.71 2.25
C GLY A 225 -5.48 -0.91 3.46
N GLY A 226 -5.12 -1.36 4.66
CA GLY A 226 -5.16 -0.58 5.89
C GLY A 226 -3.97 0.40 5.94
N THR A 227 -3.29 0.50 7.08
CA THR A 227 -2.07 1.30 7.17
C THR A 227 -0.85 0.48 6.73
N LEU A 228 -0.45 0.66 5.47
CA LEU A 228 0.75 0.01 4.94
C LEU A 228 2.00 0.72 5.47
N THR A 229 2.96 -0.02 6.00
CA THR A 229 4.13 0.55 6.67
C THR A 229 5.37 -0.33 6.48
N GLY A 230 6.53 0.20 6.87
CA GLY A 230 7.81 -0.49 6.78
C GLY A 230 8.97 0.50 6.76
N PRO A 231 10.22 0.03 6.83
CA PRO A 231 11.42 0.87 6.97
C PRO A 231 11.70 1.75 5.74
N ALA A 232 11.24 1.36 4.55
CA ALA A 232 11.40 2.13 3.32
C ALA A 232 10.40 3.29 3.16
N HIS A 233 9.53 3.55 4.16
CA HIS A 233 8.57 4.62 4.09
C HIS A 233 9.22 6.00 4.31
N SER A 234 8.99 6.95 3.38
CA SER A 234 9.35 8.36 3.59
C SER A 234 8.36 8.98 4.58
N ALA A 235 8.65 8.86 5.86
CA ALA A 235 7.79 9.29 6.98
C ALA A 235 7.59 10.81 7.00
N THR A 236 6.39 11.28 6.64
CA THR A 236 6.00 12.70 6.64
C THR A 236 4.77 12.91 7.52
N GLU A 237 4.52 14.15 7.98
CA GLU A 237 3.41 14.48 8.89
C GLU A 237 2.04 14.02 8.35
N LEU A 238 1.86 14.10 7.03
CA LEU A 238 0.57 13.83 6.40
C LEU A 238 0.44 12.40 5.85
N HIS A 239 1.56 11.63 5.81
CA HIS A 239 1.55 10.29 5.24
C HIS A 239 2.66 9.41 5.82
N GLY A 240 2.27 8.28 6.42
CA GLY A 240 3.21 7.30 7.00
C GLY A 240 3.19 7.27 8.53
N TYR A 241 2.02 7.01 9.07
CA TYR A 241 1.70 7.09 10.49
C TYR A 241 2.79 6.55 11.44
N LEU A 242 3.08 5.23 11.43
CA LEU A 242 4.07 4.65 12.37
C LEU A 242 5.50 5.15 12.10
N GLY A 243 5.86 5.33 10.83
CA GLY A 243 7.15 5.91 10.47
C GLY A 243 7.30 7.33 11.00
N TYR A 244 6.26 8.16 10.88
CA TYR A 244 6.29 9.54 11.38
C TYR A 244 6.28 9.60 12.90
N VAL A 245 5.55 8.70 13.58
CA VAL A 245 5.61 8.56 15.05
C VAL A 245 7.05 8.30 15.50
N MET A 246 7.71 7.33 14.92
CA MET A 246 9.09 6.99 15.28
C MET A 246 10.07 8.13 14.93
N ARG A 247 9.91 8.77 13.77
CA ARG A 247 10.73 9.92 13.36
C ARG A 247 10.61 11.08 14.33
N CYS A 248 9.38 11.48 14.71
CA CYS A 248 9.18 12.55 15.68
C CYS A 248 9.81 12.22 17.03
N ASN A 249 9.70 10.96 17.46
CA ASN A 249 10.30 10.52 18.71
C ASN A 249 11.84 10.64 18.67
N MET A 250 12.49 10.12 17.63
CA MET A 250 13.95 10.09 17.47
C MET A 250 14.55 11.49 17.24
N GLU A 251 13.93 12.32 16.39
CA GLU A 251 14.37 13.70 16.09
C GLU A 251 13.96 14.70 17.18
N ARG A 252 13.24 14.26 18.22
CA ARG A 252 12.71 15.12 19.31
C ARG A 252 11.76 16.20 18.76
N ARG A 253 10.99 15.89 17.73
CA ARG A 253 9.99 16.76 17.11
C ARG A 253 8.62 16.64 17.79
N THR A 254 7.84 17.72 17.78
CA THR A 254 6.45 17.68 18.21
C THR A 254 5.59 16.91 17.21
N TYR A 255 4.88 15.87 17.70
CA TYR A 255 3.86 15.16 16.94
C TYR A 255 2.49 15.80 17.17
N LYS A 256 1.81 16.25 16.11
CA LYS A 256 0.45 16.80 16.21
C LYS A 256 -0.59 15.69 16.18
N ILE A 257 -1.40 15.64 17.21
CA ILE A 257 -2.54 14.72 17.34
C ILE A 257 -3.79 15.43 16.86
N PHE A 258 -4.33 15.00 15.70
CA PHE A 258 -5.54 15.59 15.12
C PHE A 258 -6.80 14.85 15.57
N GLY A 259 -7.56 15.48 16.47
CA GLY A 259 -8.85 14.98 16.92
C GLY A 259 -8.82 13.66 17.69
N TYR A 260 -9.98 13.18 18.04
CA TYR A 260 -10.22 11.89 18.72
C TYR A 260 -9.32 11.63 19.94
N GLN A 261 -8.70 12.66 20.52
CA GLN A 261 -7.80 12.59 21.69
C GLN A 261 -6.63 11.60 21.54
N GLY A 262 -6.21 11.32 20.30
CA GLY A 262 -5.18 10.30 20.02
C GLY A 262 -5.63 8.85 20.21
N LYS A 263 -6.92 8.62 20.45
CA LYS A 263 -7.52 7.28 20.67
C LYS A 263 -7.98 6.59 19.39
N MET A 264 -7.81 7.24 18.22
CA MET A 264 -8.13 6.63 16.95
C MET A 264 -7.28 5.39 16.69
N VAL A 265 -7.91 4.31 16.22
CA VAL A 265 -7.27 3.02 16.01
C VAL A 265 -6.96 2.81 14.52
N ARG A 266 -5.78 2.30 14.24
CA ARG A 266 -5.35 1.86 12.92
C ARG A 266 -4.77 0.46 13.00
N ASP A 267 -5.18 -0.39 12.07
CA ASP A 267 -4.40 -1.58 11.78
C ASP A 267 -3.18 -1.20 10.94
N SER A 268 -2.07 -1.84 11.20
CA SER A 268 -0.81 -1.58 10.50
C SER A 268 -0.21 -2.88 10.00
N ILE A 269 0.03 -2.96 8.69
CA ILE A 269 0.64 -4.12 8.07
C ILE A 269 2.01 -3.77 7.50
N HIS A 270 2.98 -4.63 7.79
CA HIS A 270 4.33 -4.49 7.28
C HIS A 270 4.40 -4.77 5.78
N SER A 271 5.27 -4.05 5.05
CA SER A 271 5.50 -4.27 3.62
C SER A 271 5.84 -5.72 3.29
N HIS A 272 6.61 -6.40 4.11
CA HIS A 272 6.90 -7.84 3.95
C HIS A 272 5.61 -8.69 3.87
N ASP A 273 4.68 -8.49 4.82
CA ASP A 273 3.43 -9.26 4.85
C ASP A 273 2.52 -8.91 3.67
N VAL A 274 2.57 -7.66 3.19
CA VAL A 274 1.89 -7.26 1.95
C VAL A 274 2.47 -7.98 0.74
N LEU A 275 3.80 -8.05 0.63
CA LEU A 275 4.46 -8.67 -0.53
C LEU A 275 4.29 -10.19 -0.55
N THR A 276 4.28 -10.84 0.60
CA THR A 276 3.95 -12.28 0.68
C THR A 276 2.50 -12.55 0.29
N ALA A 277 1.56 -11.63 0.55
CA ALA A 277 0.19 -11.73 0.04
C ALA A 277 0.13 -11.54 -1.49
N PHE A 278 0.89 -10.59 -2.04
CA PHE A 278 1.01 -10.40 -3.49
C PHE A 278 1.60 -11.63 -4.17
N GLU A 279 2.63 -12.24 -3.59
CA GLU A 279 3.21 -13.48 -4.08
C GLU A 279 2.21 -14.64 -4.02
N ALA A 280 1.45 -14.80 -2.93
CA ALA A 280 0.42 -15.83 -2.82
C ALA A 280 -0.61 -15.70 -3.95
N PHE A 281 -1.07 -14.48 -4.24
CA PHE A 281 -1.97 -14.24 -5.37
C PHE A 281 -1.29 -14.51 -6.71
N PHE A 282 -0.06 -14.05 -6.92
CA PHE A 282 0.70 -14.32 -8.15
C PHE A 282 0.83 -15.82 -8.45
N ARG A 283 1.08 -16.64 -7.41
CA ARG A 283 1.22 -18.10 -7.54
C ARG A 283 -0.09 -18.82 -7.84
N ASN A 284 -1.21 -18.31 -7.35
CA ASN A 284 -2.54 -18.90 -7.55
C ASN A 284 -3.59 -17.78 -7.81
N PRO A 285 -3.54 -17.14 -8.99
CA PRO A 285 -4.36 -15.98 -9.27
C PRO A 285 -5.84 -16.35 -9.50
N ARG A 286 -6.72 -15.46 -9.05
CA ARG A 286 -8.18 -15.52 -9.24
C ARG A 286 -8.65 -14.40 -10.14
N SER A 287 -9.85 -14.51 -10.69
CA SER A 287 -10.49 -13.43 -11.45
C SER A 287 -11.31 -12.55 -10.52
N ALA A 288 -11.20 -11.23 -10.68
CA ALA A 288 -11.99 -10.21 -9.97
C ALA A 288 -11.99 -10.35 -8.43
N ALA A 289 -10.89 -10.77 -7.83
CA ALA A 289 -10.79 -10.95 -6.39
C ALA A 289 -10.73 -9.60 -5.67
N VAL A 290 -11.35 -9.52 -4.49
CA VAL A 290 -11.33 -8.35 -3.61
C VAL A 290 -11.03 -8.81 -2.20
N TYR A 291 -10.00 -8.23 -1.58
CA TYR A 291 -9.63 -8.51 -0.20
C TYR A 291 -9.26 -7.26 0.56
N ASN A 292 -9.69 -7.16 1.81
CA ASN A 292 -9.01 -6.30 2.75
C ASN A 292 -7.63 -6.87 3.05
N LEU A 293 -6.64 -6.01 3.19
CA LEU A 293 -5.28 -6.40 3.55
C LEU A 293 -4.70 -5.38 4.53
N GLY A 294 -4.70 -5.71 5.79
CA GLY A 294 -4.26 -4.84 6.88
C GLY A 294 -3.63 -5.61 8.02
N GLY A 295 -3.26 -4.91 9.08
CA GLY A 295 -2.76 -5.54 10.30
C GLY A 295 -3.79 -6.40 11.02
N GLY A 296 -5.07 -6.13 10.79
CA GLY A 296 -6.16 -6.83 11.44
C GLY A 296 -6.09 -6.73 12.97
N ARG A 297 -6.66 -7.72 13.64
CA ARG A 297 -6.53 -7.83 15.11
C ARG A 297 -5.11 -8.16 15.56
N PHE A 298 -4.31 -8.75 14.71
CA PHE A 298 -2.94 -9.14 15.03
C PHE A 298 -2.01 -7.91 15.18
N SER A 299 -2.18 -6.88 14.36
CA SER A 299 -1.28 -5.74 14.31
C SER A 299 -2.08 -4.43 14.19
N ASN A 300 -2.48 -3.88 15.34
CA ASN A 300 -3.20 -2.60 15.41
C ASN A 300 -2.84 -1.82 16.67
N SER A 301 -3.01 -0.52 16.62
CA SER A 301 -2.82 0.37 17.77
C SER A 301 -3.60 1.67 17.63
N SER A 302 -3.90 2.30 18.76
CA SER A 302 -4.21 3.71 18.77
C SER A 302 -2.92 4.54 18.66
N HIS A 303 -3.05 5.87 18.49
CA HIS A 303 -1.87 6.76 18.55
C HIS A 303 -1.22 6.72 19.93
N LEU A 304 -2.02 6.76 21.03
CA LEU A 304 -1.49 6.70 22.38
C LEU A 304 -0.71 5.40 22.63
N GLU A 305 -1.21 4.28 22.13
CA GLU A 305 -0.55 2.97 22.27
C GLU A 305 0.73 2.92 21.44
N ALA A 306 0.73 3.44 20.19
CA ALA A 306 1.92 3.51 19.37
C ALA A 306 3.00 4.42 20.00
N PHE A 307 2.61 5.52 20.63
CA PHE A 307 3.54 6.39 21.35
C PHE A 307 4.22 5.64 22.51
N ALA A 308 3.45 4.94 23.34
CA ALA A 308 4.00 4.16 24.45
C ALA A 308 4.98 3.09 23.97
N ILE A 309 4.72 2.46 22.81
CA ILE A 309 5.63 1.48 22.20
C ILE A 309 6.91 2.18 21.69
N ALA A 310 6.77 3.30 20.98
CA ALA A 310 7.91 4.07 20.48
C ALA A 310 8.81 4.58 21.61
N GLU A 311 8.23 5.09 22.69
CA GLU A 311 8.94 5.52 23.91
C GLU A 311 9.73 4.38 24.56
N LYS A 312 9.14 3.21 24.63
CA LYS A 312 9.80 2.01 25.17
C LYS A 312 10.98 1.55 24.31
N ILE A 313 10.89 1.69 22.97
CA ILE A 313 11.94 1.28 22.04
C ILE A 313 13.12 2.27 22.10
N SER A 314 12.84 3.56 22.03
CA SER A 314 13.87 4.61 21.93
C SER A 314 14.43 5.06 23.28
N GLY A 315 13.69 4.88 24.38
CA GLY A 315 13.98 5.46 25.68
C GLY A 315 13.62 6.96 25.81
N HIS A 316 12.95 7.53 24.80
CA HIS A 316 12.58 8.95 24.75
C HIS A 316 11.06 9.13 24.80
N GLN A 317 10.57 10.05 25.65
CA GLN A 317 9.16 10.41 25.66
C GLN A 317 8.76 11.15 24.39
N MET A 318 7.52 10.93 23.91
CA MET A 318 6.93 11.71 22.82
C MET A 318 6.70 13.15 23.23
N ILE A 319 6.94 14.07 22.31
CA ILE A 319 6.53 15.46 22.44
C ILE A 319 5.28 15.63 21.60
N THR A 320 4.14 15.94 22.20
CA THR A 320 2.86 15.97 21.50
C THR A 320 2.17 17.32 21.64
N GLU A 321 1.41 17.70 20.62
CA GLU A 321 0.50 18.83 20.59
C GLU A 321 -0.88 18.34 20.16
N TYR A 322 -1.93 18.66 20.88
CA TYR A 322 -3.29 18.28 20.51
C TYR A 322 -3.95 19.36 19.68
N VAL A 323 -4.51 18.97 18.54
CA VAL A 323 -5.32 19.79 17.65
C VAL A 323 -6.75 19.24 17.66
N GLU A 324 -7.72 20.02 18.09
CA GLU A 324 -9.09 19.54 18.29
C GLU A 324 -9.79 19.14 17.00
N GLN A 325 -9.42 19.78 15.88
CA GLN A 325 -10.01 19.51 14.58
C GLN A 325 -9.58 18.15 14.01
N ASN A 326 -10.55 17.30 13.68
CA ASN A 326 -10.30 16.06 12.98
C ASN A 326 -9.88 16.31 11.54
N ARG A 327 -9.02 15.47 11.00
CA ARG A 327 -8.71 15.48 9.56
C ARG A 327 -9.88 14.91 8.77
N VAL A 328 -10.22 15.56 7.66
CA VAL A 328 -11.29 15.08 6.75
C VAL A 328 -10.90 13.72 6.16
N GLY A 329 -11.83 12.77 6.20
CA GLY A 329 -11.61 11.42 5.67
C GLY A 329 -10.87 10.47 6.62
N ASP A 330 -10.54 10.89 7.85
CA ASP A 330 -9.95 9.98 8.82
C ASP A 330 -11.00 9.11 9.52
N HIS A 331 -10.64 7.84 9.70
CA HIS A 331 -11.43 6.90 10.47
C HIS A 331 -11.17 7.06 11.98
N LYS A 332 -12.21 7.02 12.80
CA LYS A 332 -12.08 6.91 14.26
C LYS A 332 -11.46 5.56 14.65
N TRP A 333 -11.85 4.53 13.92
CA TRP A 333 -11.38 3.18 14.11
C TRP A 333 -11.35 2.48 12.76
N TRP A 334 -10.25 1.79 12.47
CA TRP A 334 -10.12 0.91 11.34
C TRP A 334 -9.30 -0.31 11.74
N ILE A 335 -9.93 -1.47 11.72
CA ILE A 335 -9.29 -2.77 11.72
C ILE A 335 -9.98 -3.55 10.59
N GLY A 336 -9.24 -3.88 9.53
CA GLY A 336 -9.73 -4.68 8.42
C GLY A 336 -9.61 -6.17 8.71
N SER A 337 -10.56 -6.96 8.24
CA SER A 337 -10.49 -8.41 8.36
C SER A 337 -9.71 -9.00 7.19
N ASN A 338 -8.71 -9.83 7.46
CA ASN A 338 -7.99 -10.59 6.44
C ASN A 338 -8.62 -11.99 6.20
N ALA A 339 -9.78 -12.28 6.81
CA ALA A 339 -10.37 -13.62 6.81
C ALA A 339 -10.69 -14.15 5.40
N ALA A 340 -11.20 -13.29 4.51
CA ALA A 340 -11.48 -13.68 3.13
C ALA A 340 -10.19 -14.09 2.38
N PHE A 341 -9.12 -13.31 2.54
CA PHE A 341 -7.82 -13.65 1.94
C PHE A 341 -7.23 -14.93 2.52
N GLN A 342 -7.26 -15.09 3.85
CA GLN A 342 -6.76 -16.28 4.52
C GLN A 342 -7.55 -17.55 4.17
N ALA A 343 -8.86 -17.44 3.91
CA ALA A 343 -9.68 -18.56 3.45
C ALA A 343 -9.26 -19.05 2.06
N ASP A 344 -8.89 -18.12 1.17
CA ASP A 344 -8.45 -18.44 -0.19
C ASP A 344 -6.95 -18.80 -0.27
N TYR A 345 -6.14 -18.29 0.67
CA TYR A 345 -4.68 -18.50 0.77
C TYR A 345 -4.28 -18.90 2.20
N PRO A 346 -4.63 -20.11 2.65
CA PRO A 346 -4.50 -20.53 4.05
C PRO A 346 -3.05 -20.63 4.55
N ASP A 347 -2.08 -20.72 3.65
CA ASP A 347 -0.67 -20.75 3.99
C ASP A 347 -0.10 -19.35 4.29
N TRP A 348 -0.81 -18.27 3.87
CA TRP A 348 -0.38 -16.92 4.16
C TRP A 348 -0.63 -16.56 5.62
N LYS A 349 0.39 -15.98 6.26
CA LYS A 349 0.33 -15.53 7.66
C LYS A 349 1.07 -14.21 7.81
N GLN A 350 0.52 -13.33 8.64
CA GLN A 350 1.23 -12.14 9.08
C GLN A 350 2.34 -12.51 10.05
N VAL A 351 3.46 -11.81 9.97
CA VAL A 351 4.65 -12.02 10.80
C VAL A 351 4.90 -10.81 11.70
N TYR A 352 4.64 -9.59 11.21
CA TYR A 352 5.00 -8.35 11.89
C TYR A 352 3.83 -7.73 12.63
N ASP A 353 3.94 -7.60 13.95
CA ASP A 353 3.05 -6.77 14.78
C ASP A 353 3.55 -5.34 14.93
N VAL A 354 2.75 -4.45 15.54
CA VAL A 354 3.11 -3.03 15.71
C VAL A 354 4.44 -2.83 16.47
N PRO A 355 4.74 -3.55 17.57
CA PRO A 355 6.05 -3.48 18.23
C PRO A 355 7.21 -3.86 17.33
N MET A 356 7.09 -4.93 16.54
CA MET A 356 8.13 -5.35 15.59
C MET A 356 8.34 -4.32 14.48
N ILE A 357 7.25 -3.80 13.91
CA ILE A 357 7.28 -2.75 12.88
C ILE A 357 8.00 -1.49 13.40
N LEU A 358 7.63 -0.99 14.57
CA LEU A 358 8.26 0.20 15.15
C LEU A 358 9.73 -0.02 15.47
N ARG A 359 10.10 -1.22 15.92
CA ARG A 359 11.51 -1.58 16.18
C ARG A 359 12.33 -1.56 14.89
N GLU A 360 11.85 -2.19 13.83
CA GLU A 360 12.54 -2.21 12.54
C GLU A 360 12.68 -0.81 11.93
N ILE A 361 11.62 0.02 12.03
CA ILE A 361 11.70 1.43 11.61
C ILE A 361 12.76 2.19 12.40
N TYR A 362 12.84 1.97 13.71
CA TYR A 362 13.88 2.56 14.57
C TYR A 362 15.28 2.15 14.13
N GLU A 363 15.53 0.84 14.03
CA GLU A 363 16.83 0.27 13.67
C GLU A 363 17.30 0.72 12.28
N ALA A 364 16.40 0.78 11.30
CA ALA A 364 16.70 1.21 9.94
C ALA A 364 17.00 2.72 9.80
N ASN A 365 16.67 3.53 10.79
CA ASN A 365 16.79 4.99 10.71
C ASN A 365 17.58 5.63 11.85
N VAL A 366 18.19 4.83 12.75
CA VAL A 366 18.95 5.35 13.90
C VAL A 366 20.04 6.33 13.48
N ASP A 367 20.78 6.02 12.42
CA ASP A 367 21.87 6.88 11.91
C ASP A 367 21.37 8.15 11.21
N LYS A 368 20.10 8.19 10.80
CA LYS A 368 19.54 9.32 10.07
C LYS A 368 18.79 10.30 10.97
N TRP A 369 18.05 9.78 11.97
CA TRP A 369 17.10 10.56 12.77
C TRP A 369 17.59 10.87 14.17
N VAL A 370 18.66 10.25 14.63
CA VAL A 370 19.30 10.65 15.88
C VAL A 370 20.30 11.78 15.56
N PRO A 371 20.15 12.98 16.17
CA PRO A 371 21.12 14.05 15.98
C PRO A 371 22.54 13.59 16.37
N ALA A 372 23.52 13.86 15.52
CA ALA A 372 24.92 13.67 15.91
C ALA A 372 25.19 14.47 17.20
N GLN A 373 25.70 13.80 18.23
CA GLN A 373 26.06 14.42 19.52
C GLN A 373 27.24 15.38 19.35
#